data_77de533637e361161db752931e27f52a
#
_entry.id   77de533637e361161db752931e27f52a
#
_cell.length_a   1.000
_cell.length_b   1.000
_cell.length_c   1.000
_cell.angle_alpha   90.00
_cell.angle_beta   90.00
_cell.angle_gamma   90.00
#
_symmetry.space_group_name_H-M   'P 1'
#
loop_
_entity.id
_entity.type
_entity.pdbx_description
1 polymer ?
#
loop_
_entity_poly.entity_id
_entity_poly.type
_entity_poly.pdbx_seq_one_letter_code
_entity_poly.pdbx_strand_id
1 'polypeptide(L)'
;MFNYFFGSDERSIDYLKFLHTKNKDITVVTTEPIKAGRGNKFKPNNIELFSIKNNINFKYFNQNDIYEDMVNAFCVSFKSIFTDNFLNNNKDIYNLHLSLLPKYKGASPVESQILNGETKTGYTIFKINKYVDAGPVMFSKEMTLLETYYASDIYNLTFKDFINSYDDIINSTNNLENQNKTKESFTKKFEKNDLCINDDTIEQALKKIRAFDIIGPAYYVHNNKFFKIHKYALETQGLDFKLLDGYVYPAEITPEGKNKMTVVDYVRGVR
;
A
#
# COMPACT_ATOMS: atom_id res chain seq x y z
N MET A 1 5.70 -16.09 -17.60
CA MET A 1 5.76 -16.38 -16.14
C MET A 1 6.85 -15.48 -15.55
N PHE A 2 6.65 -14.91 -14.36
CA PHE A 2 7.65 -14.10 -13.65
C PHE A 2 8.66 -15.01 -12.95
N ASN A 3 9.95 -14.75 -13.17
CA ASN A 3 11.03 -15.46 -12.48
C ASN A 3 11.83 -14.58 -11.50
N TYR A 4 11.53 -13.27 -11.47
CA TYR A 4 12.02 -12.32 -10.49
C TYR A 4 10.87 -11.60 -9.80
N PHE A 5 11.07 -11.26 -8.52
CA PHE A 5 10.13 -10.48 -7.71
C PHE A 5 10.84 -9.34 -6.99
N PHE A 6 10.38 -8.12 -7.18
CA PHE A 6 10.86 -6.93 -6.49
C PHE A 6 9.83 -6.51 -5.43
N GLY A 7 10.23 -6.50 -4.16
CA GLY A 7 9.38 -6.10 -3.05
C GLY A 7 10.19 -5.72 -1.83
N SER A 8 9.68 -4.83 -0.97
CA SER A 8 10.43 -4.37 0.20
C SER A 8 9.59 -4.10 1.44
N ASP A 9 8.27 -4.24 1.39
CA ASP A 9 7.43 -4.06 2.56
C ASP A 9 6.34 -5.14 2.70
N GLU A 10 5.60 -5.07 3.81
CA GLU A 10 4.60 -6.06 4.19
C GLU A 10 3.51 -6.28 3.12
N ARG A 11 3.12 -5.22 2.42
CA ARG A 11 2.07 -5.26 1.38
C ARG A 11 2.44 -6.14 0.19
N SER A 12 3.72 -6.41 -0.02
CA SER A 12 4.21 -7.26 -1.12
C SER A 12 4.32 -8.74 -0.75
N ILE A 13 4.21 -9.12 0.54
CA ILE A 13 4.43 -10.50 1.01
C ILE A 13 3.45 -11.49 0.40
N ASP A 14 2.15 -11.16 0.38
CA ASP A 14 1.14 -12.11 -0.09
C ASP A 14 1.26 -12.35 -1.60
N TYR A 15 1.65 -11.34 -2.37
CA TYR A 15 1.99 -11.50 -3.78
C TYR A 15 3.20 -12.41 -3.97
N LEU A 16 4.26 -12.25 -3.18
CA LEU A 16 5.42 -13.14 -3.22
C LEU A 16 5.04 -14.58 -2.86
N LYS A 17 4.27 -14.78 -1.79
CA LYS A 17 3.78 -16.12 -1.40
C LYS A 17 3.06 -16.79 -2.57
N PHE A 18 2.12 -16.09 -3.19
CA PHE A 18 1.37 -16.62 -4.32
C PHE A 18 2.27 -16.93 -5.52
N LEU A 19 3.12 -15.99 -5.93
CA LEU A 19 4.03 -16.18 -7.07
C LEU A 19 5.02 -17.33 -6.82
N HIS A 20 5.50 -17.51 -5.60
CA HIS A 20 6.34 -18.66 -5.23
C HIS A 20 5.58 -19.99 -5.32
N THR A 21 4.25 -20.03 -5.22
CA THR A 21 3.48 -21.25 -5.53
C THR A 21 3.46 -21.57 -7.02
N LYS A 22 3.53 -20.54 -7.87
CA LYS A 22 3.52 -20.67 -9.35
C LYS A 22 4.91 -20.95 -9.92
N ASN A 23 5.95 -20.41 -9.29
CA ASN A 23 7.35 -20.61 -9.67
C ASN A 23 8.22 -20.76 -8.43
N LYS A 24 8.69 -22.00 -8.17
CA LYS A 24 9.53 -22.31 -7.00
C LYS A 24 10.95 -21.74 -7.11
N ASP A 25 11.41 -21.47 -8.32
CA ASP A 25 12.75 -20.94 -8.61
C ASP A 25 12.75 -19.40 -8.71
N ILE A 26 11.67 -18.74 -8.23
CA ILE A 26 11.58 -17.28 -8.24
C ILE A 26 12.73 -16.66 -7.40
N THR A 27 13.46 -15.73 -8.00
CA THR A 27 14.48 -14.95 -7.30
C THR A 27 13.88 -13.65 -6.78
N VAL A 28 14.08 -13.38 -5.50
CA VAL A 28 13.58 -12.17 -4.84
C VAL A 28 14.66 -11.09 -4.83
N VAL A 29 14.28 -9.86 -5.18
CA VAL A 29 15.13 -8.67 -5.02
C VAL A 29 14.47 -7.74 -4.02
N THR A 30 15.19 -7.42 -2.95
CA THR A 30 14.68 -6.57 -1.87
C THR A 30 15.69 -5.49 -1.48
N THR A 31 15.27 -4.52 -0.68
CA THR A 31 16.17 -3.47 -0.19
C THR A 31 17.03 -3.97 0.96
N GLU A 32 18.24 -3.41 1.08
CA GLU A 32 19.12 -3.68 2.23
C GLU A 32 18.42 -3.38 3.57
N PRO A 33 18.83 -4.08 4.64
CA PRO A 33 18.38 -3.77 5.99
C PRO A 33 18.67 -2.31 6.38
N ILE A 34 17.67 -1.67 6.99
CA ILE A 34 17.82 -0.30 7.49
C ILE A 34 17.97 -0.28 9.01
N LYS A 35 18.67 0.73 9.53
CA LYS A 35 18.73 0.95 10.97
C LYS A 35 17.37 1.38 11.49
N ALA A 36 16.83 0.65 12.49
CA ALA A 36 15.51 0.91 13.04
C ALA A 36 15.46 0.64 14.56
N GLY A 37 14.45 1.25 15.20
CA GLY A 37 14.17 1.08 16.64
C GLY A 37 15.12 1.85 17.56
N ARG A 38 14.87 1.77 18.88
CA ARG A 38 15.60 2.51 19.93
C ARG A 38 17.09 2.18 20.02
N GLY A 39 17.52 1.04 19.44
CA GLY A 39 18.93 0.61 19.45
C GLY A 39 19.67 0.87 18.14
N ASN A 40 19.06 1.54 17.15
CA ASN A 40 19.64 1.84 15.83
C ASN A 40 20.33 0.62 15.16
N LYS A 41 19.77 -0.59 15.37
CA LYS A 41 20.29 -1.84 14.81
C LYS A 41 19.72 -2.07 13.40
N PHE A 42 20.52 -2.66 12.52
CA PHE A 42 20.05 -3.10 11.22
C PHE A 42 18.94 -4.13 11.39
N LYS A 43 17.80 -3.89 10.75
CA LYS A 43 16.67 -4.82 10.75
C LYS A 43 16.35 -5.23 9.32
N PRO A 44 16.30 -6.55 9.06
CA PRO A 44 15.82 -7.06 7.79
C PRO A 44 14.37 -6.64 7.57
N ASN A 45 13.98 -6.44 6.32
CA ASN A 45 12.59 -6.19 5.97
C ASN A 45 11.79 -7.49 5.94
N ASN A 46 10.48 -7.39 5.88
CA ASN A 46 9.59 -8.55 5.94
C ASN A 46 9.76 -9.51 4.74
N ILE A 47 10.15 -8.99 3.58
CA ILE A 47 10.42 -9.82 2.39
C ILE A 47 11.68 -10.66 2.58
N GLU A 48 12.75 -10.06 3.10
CA GLU A 48 13.98 -10.78 3.46
C GLU A 48 13.70 -11.90 4.47
N LEU A 49 13.00 -11.57 5.58
CA LEU A 49 12.64 -12.55 6.61
C LEU A 49 11.80 -13.70 6.04
N PHE A 50 10.85 -13.38 5.16
CA PHE A 50 10.04 -14.39 4.50
C PHE A 50 10.87 -15.28 3.57
N SER A 51 11.78 -14.68 2.79
CA SER A 51 12.66 -15.42 1.87
C SER A 51 13.57 -16.38 2.62
N ILE A 52 14.21 -15.92 3.70
CA ILE A 52 15.06 -16.76 4.57
C ILE A 52 14.24 -17.95 5.14
N LYS A 53 13.07 -17.65 5.73
CA LYS A 53 12.20 -18.67 6.35
C LYS A 53 11.75 -19.77 5.38
N ASN A 54 11.58 -19.43 4.10
CA ASN A 54 11.05 -20.34 3.08
C ASN A 54 12.12 -20.85 2.11
N ASN A 55 13.41 -20.60 2.38
CA ASN A 55 14.56 -20.96 1.52
C ASN A 55 14.41 -20.44 0.08
N ILE A 56 13.86 -19.22 -0.08
CA ILE A 56 13.74 -18.56 -1.38
C ILE A 56 15.04 -17.80 -1.63
N ASN A 57 15.61 -17.95 -2.83
CA ASN A 57 16.78 -17.20 -3.24
C ASN A 57 16.46 -15.70 -3.26
N PHE A 58 17.28 -14.87 -2.58
CA PHE A 58 17.11 -13.42 -2.62
C PHE A 58 18.43 -12.68 -2.75
N LYS A 59 18.35 -11.45 -3.27
CA LYS A 59 19.47 -10.52 -3.41
C LYS A 59 19.05 -9.15 -2.90
N TYR A 60 20.00 -8.36 -2.43
CA TYR A 60 19.77 -6.94 -2.21
C TYR A 60 19.89 -6.17 -3.52
N PHE A 61 19.01 -5.21 -3.71
CA PHE A 61 18.95 -4.39 -4.90
C PHE A 61 20.15 -3.46 -5.04
N ASN A 62 20.81 -3.50 -6.18
CA ASN A 62 21.82 -2.52 -6.58
C ASN A 62 21.48 -2.01 -7.99
N GLN A 63 21.59 -0.69 -8.19
CA GLN A 63 21.31 -0.03 -9.48
C GLN A 63 22.25 -0.46 -10.62
N ASN A 64 23.39 -1.09 -10.30
CA ASN A 64 24.37 -1.54 -11.28
C ASN A 64 24.25 -3.04 -11.59
N ASP A 65 23.30 -3.75 -10.94
CA ASP A 65 23.13 -5.18 -11.18
C ASP A 65 22.53 -5.44 -12.54
N ILE A 66 23.00 -6.51 -13.17
CA ILE A 66 22.45 -7.09 -14.39
C ILE A 66 22.03 -8.51 -14.07
N TYR A 67 20.75 -8.80 -14.26
CA TYR A 67 20.16 -10.13 -14.04
C TYR A 67 20.01 -10.85 -15.37
N GLU A 68 21.07 -11.51 -15.84
CA GLU A 68 21.13 -12.15 -17.17
C GLU A 68 20.05 -13.22 -17.37
N ASP A 69 19.67 -13.93 -16.29
CA ASP A 69 18.66 -14.98 -16.27
C ASP A 69 17.23 -14.45 -16.08
N MET A 70 17.05 -13.12 -15.90
CA MET A 70 15.72 -12.52 -15.74
C MET A 70 14.95 -12.56 -17.06
N VAL A 71 13.82 -13.26 -17.08
CA VAL A 71 12.87 -13.28 -18.19
C VAL A 71 11.87 -12.14 -18.06
N ASN A 72 11.14 -12.11 -16.94
CA ASN A 72 10.23 -11.04 -16.55
C ASN A 72 10.22 -10.92 -15.02
N ALA A 73 10.10 -9.71 -14.53
CA ALA A 73 10.00 -9.45 -13.09
C ALA A 73 8.65 -8.85 -12.73
N PHE A 74 8.17 -9.20 -11.54
CA PHE A 74 6.99 -8.60 -10.93
C PHE A 74 7.39 -7.72 -9.74
N CYS A 75 6.87 -6.51 -9.69
CA CYS A 75 7.22 -5.51 -8.69
C CYS A 75 5.96 -5.09 -7.92
N VAL A 76 6.01 -5.14 -6.59
CA VAL A 76 4.95 -4.65 -5.71
C VAL A 76 5.55 -3.96 -4.50
N SER A 77 5.14 -2.72 -4.21
CA SER A 77 5.57 -1.98 -3.02
C SER A 77 7.09 -2.01 -2.80
N PHE A 78 7.82 -1.71 -3.85
CA PHE A 78 9.29 -1.64 -3.83
C PHE A 78 9.74 -0.21 -3.60
N LYS A 79 10.59 0.01 -2.59
CA LYS A 79 10.96 1.36 -2.11
C LYS A 79 12.15 2.00 -2.84
N SER A 80 12.73 1.33 -3.81
CA SER A 80 13.83 1.90 -4.61
C SER A 80 13.32 2.34 -5.99
N ILE A 81 13.96 3.37 -6.53
CA ILE A 81 13.70 3.85 -7.89
C ILE A 81 14.67 3.15 -8.83
N PHE A 82 14.17 2.68 -9.95
CA PHE A 82 15.00 2.11 -11.01
C PHE A 82 15.57 3.23 -11.89
N THR A 83 16.90 3.23 -12.09
CA THR A 83 17.56 4.15 -13.03
C THR A 83 17.37 3.73 -14.47
N ASP A 84 17.51 4.67 -15.40
CA ASP A 84 17.49 4.34 -16.84
C ASP A 84 18.54 3.28 -17.21
N ASN A 85 19.72 3.37 -16.61
CA ASN A 85 20.79 2.40 -16.84
C ASN A 85 20.36 0.99 -16.39
N PHE A 86 19.74 0.87 -15.21
CA PHE A 86 19.24 -0.39 -14.71
C PHE A 86 18.15 -0.97 -15.63
N LEU A 87 17.17 -0.16 -16.03
CA LEU A 87 16.07 -0.59 -16.90
C LEU A 87 16.53 -0.99 -18.29
N ASN A 88 17.56 -0.33 -18.84
CA ASN A 88 18.10 -0.65 -20.17
C ASN A 88 18.93 -1.94 -20.19
N ASN A 89 19.55 -2.31 -19.05
CA ASN A 89 20.40 -3.49 -18.92
C ASN A 89 19.67 -4.73 -18.39
N ASN A 90 18.41 -4.59 -17.99
CA ASN A 90 17.60 -5.69 -17.47
C ASN A 90 16.35 -5.89 -18.33
N LYS A 91 15.72 -7.06 -18.18
CA LYS A 91 14.47 -7.39 -18.87
C LYS A 91 13.27 -6.65 -18.27
N ASP A 92 12.11 -6.91 -18.79
CA ASP A 92 10.88 -6.22 -18.44
C ASP A 92 10.49 -6.42 -16.98
N ILE A 93 10.23 -5.31 -16.29
CA ILE A 93 9.74 -5.27 -14.91
C ILE A 93 8.33 -4.69 -14.94
N TYR A 94 7.38 -5.45 -14.41
CA TYR A 94 5.98 -5.06 -14.34
C TYR A 94 5.60 -4.72 -12.91
N ASN A 95 5.10 -3.50 -12.70
CA ASN A 95 4.65 -3.04 -11.38
C ASN A 95 3.14 -3.12 -11.26
N LEU A 96 2.68 -3.60 -10.12
CA LEU A 96 1.28 -3.52 -9.72
C LEU A 96 1.06 -2.20 -8.98
N HIS A 97 0.22 -1.33 -9.54
CA HIS A 97 -0.18 -0.05 -8.98
C HIS A 97 -1.66 -0.06 -8.62
N LEU A 98 -2.01 0.41 -7.42
CA LEU A 98 -3.34 0.28 -6.85
C LEU A 98 -4.27 1.44 -7.26
N SER A 99 -4.32 1.72 -8.55
CA SER A 99 -5.28 2.61 -9.19
C SER A 99 -5.51 2.23 -10.64
N LEU A 100 -6.54 2.81 -11.24
CA LEU A 100 -6.78 2.77 -12.69
C LEU A 100 -5.91 3.85 -13.36
N LEU A 101 -4.68 3.49 -13.72
CA LEU A 101 -3.79 4.41 -14.44
C LEU A 101 -4.44 4.92 -15.74
N PRO A 102 -4.23 6.19 -16.08
CA PRO A 102 -3.21 7.11 -15.61
C PRO A 102 -3.61 7.96 -14.39
N LYS A 103 -4.73 7.68 -13.72
CA LYS A 103 -5.11 8.40 -12.51
C LYS A 103 -4.32 7.90 -11.29
N TYR A 104 -4.06 8.81 -10.33
CA TYR A 104 -3.46 8.49 -9.02
C TYR A 104 -2.05 7.88 -9.12
N LYS A 105 -1.19 8.38 -10.01
CA LYS A 105 0.23 8.04 -10.06
C LYS A 105 0.94 8.46 -8.76
N GLY A 106 1.89 7.67 -8.27
CA GLY A 106 2.72 8.01 -7.11
C GLY A 106 2.46 7.16 -5.87
N ALA A 107 2.77 7.71 -4.69
CA ALA A 107 3.03 6.91 -3.50
C ALA A 107 1.81 6.38 -2.74
N SER A 108 0.64 7.03 -2.84
CA SER A 108 -0.52 6.75 -1.98
C SER A 108 -1.83 6.74 -2.78
N PRO A 109 -1.95 5.85 -3.79
CA PRO A 109 -3.11 5.83 -4.68
C PRO A 109 -4.41 5.45 -3.95
N VAL A 110 -4.39 4.44 -3.08
CA VAL A 110 -5.58 3.95 -2.38
C VAL A 110 -6.13 5.01 -1.43
N GLU A 111 -5.24 5.57 -0.61
CA GLU A 111 -5.59 6.61 0.35
C GLU A 111 -6.19 7.84 -0.35
N SER A 112 -5.59 8.25 -1.46
CA SER A 112 -6.06 9.39 -2.26
C SER A 112 -7.44 9.16 -2.87
N GLN A 113 -7.73 7.95 -3.34
CA GLN A 113 -9.05 7.59 -3.89
C GLN A 113 -10.14 7.67 -2.81
N ILE A 114 -9.88 7.15 -1.59
CA ILE A 114 -10.83 7.23 -0.46
C ILE A 114 -11.07 8.70 -0.08
N LEU A 115 -10.00 9.49 0.08
CA LEU A 115 -10.11 10.90 0.45
C LEU A 115 -10.89 11.72 -0.58
N ASN A 116 -10.73 11.43 -1.86
CA ASN A 116 -11.45 12.08 -2.94
C ASN A 116 -12.91 11.59 -3.11
N GLY A 117 -13.32 10.55 -2.36
CA GLY A 117 -14.68 10.01 -2.45
C GLY A 117 -14.96 9.30 -3.77
N GLU A 118 -13.95 8.68 -4.37
CA GLU A 118 -14.15 7.86 -5.57
C GLU A 118 -15.10 6.70 -5.28
N THR A 119 -15.93 6.34 -6.27
CA THR A 119 -16.83 5.19 -6.20
C THR A 119 -16.31 3.97 -6.95
N LYS A 120 -15.20 4.17 -7.66
CA LYS A 120 -14.49 3.15 -8.42
C LYS A 120 -13.02 3.16 -8.03
N THR A 121 -12.46 1.98 -7.93
CA THR A 121 -11.03 1.74 -7.70
C THR A 121 -10.55 0.65 -8.65
N GLY A 122 -9.37 0.15 -8.44
CA GLY A 122 -8.81 -0.96 -9.20
C GLY A 122 -7.31 -1.00 -9.10
N TYR A 123 -6.73 -1.84 -9.94
CA TYR A 123 -5.29 -1.92 -10.06
C TYR A 123 -4.87 -1.98 -11.52
N THR A 124 -3.67 -1.54 -11.76
CA THR A 124 -3.03 -1.57 -13.08
C THR A 124 -1.69 -2.25 -12.95
N ILE A 125 -1.42 -3.22 -13.81
CA ILE A 125 -0.09 -3.80 -14.00
C ILE A 125 0.50 -3.17 -15.25
N PHE A 126 1.63 -2.51 -15.11
CA PHE A 126 2.28 -1.78 -16.20
C PHE A 126 3.78 -2.08 -16.24
N LYS A 127 4.37 -1.98 -17.42
CA LYS A 127 5.83 -2.11 -17.59
C LYS A 127 6.50 -0.84 -17.09
N ILE A 128 7.44 -0.98 -16.16
CA ILE A 128 8.18 0.17 -15.59
C ILE A 128 9.00 0.85 -16.67
N ASN A 129 9.01 2.18 -16.64
CA ASN A 129 9.90 3.05 -17.41
C ASN A 129 10.50 4.13 -16.49
N LYS A 130 11.26 5.05 -17.04
CA LYS A 130 11.92 6.13 -16.29
C LYS A 130 11.00 7.15 -15.61
N TYR A 131 9.73 7.18 -15.97
CA TYR A 131 8.74 8.10 -15.41
C TYR A 131 7.87 7.38 -14.38
N VAL A 132 7.55 8.06 -13.29
CA VAL A 132 6.73 7.48 -12.21
C VAL A 132 5.38 7.04 -12.73
N ASP A 133 5.08 5.74 -12.60
CA ASP A 133 3.83 5.07 -12.95
C ASP A 133 3.28 5.42 -14.35
N ALA A 134 4.18 5.69 -15.32
CA ALA A 134 3.81 6.19 -16.65
C ALA A 134 4.12 5.22 -17.79
N GLY A 135 4.57 4.02 -17.47
CA GLY A 135 4.85 2.99 -18.47
C GLY A 135 3.59 2.41 -19.10
N PRO A 136 3.73 1.67 -20.21
CA PRO A 136 2.59 1.09 -20.88
C PRO A 136 1.90 0.03 -20.03
N VAL A 137 0.57 0.04 -20.05
CA VAL A 137 -0.30 -0.85 -19.29
C VAL A 137 -0.31 -2.22 -19.93
N MET A 138 -0.10 -3.25 -19.13
CA MET A 138 -0.22 -4.66 -19.50
C MET A 138 -1.61 -5.21 -19.16
N PHE A 139 -2.13 -4.86 -17.97
CA PHE A 139 -3.41 -5.34 -17.46
C PHE A 139 -4.02 -4.30 -16.54
N SER A 140 -5.33 -4.18 -16.55
CA SER A 140 -6.07 -3.28 -15.66
C SER A 140 -7.39 -3.92 -15.26
N LYS A 141 -7.77 -3.77 -14.00
CA LYS A 141 -9.03 -4.28 -13.45
C LYS A 141 -9.72 -3.21 -12.63
N GLU A 142 -10.95 -2.86 -13.04
CA GLU A 142 -11.82 -1.96 -12.30
C GLU A 142 -12.60 -2.73 -11.21
N MET A 143 -12.75 -2.12 -10.05
CA MET A 143 -13.52 -2.64 -8.91
C MET A 143 -14.38 -1.51 -8.31
N THR A 144 -15.50 -1.87 -7.67
CA THR A 144 -16.32 -0.91 -6.92
C THR A 144 -15.62 -0.52 -5.63
N LEU A 145 -15.61 0.78 -5.33
CA LEU A 145 -15.16 1.33 -4.05
C LEU A 145 -16.38 1.74 -3.23
N LEU A 146 -16.72 0.93 -2.22
CA LEU A 146 -17.82 1.24 -1.32
C LEU A 146 -17.37 2.29 -0.28
N GLU A 147 -18.29 3.17 0.10
CA GLU A 147 -18.03 4.19 1.13
C GLU A 147 -17.67 3.62 2.50
N THR A 148 -17.96 2.36 2.75
CA THR A 148 -17.59 1.66 4.00
C THR A 148 -16.21 1.04 3.97
N TYR A 149 -15.56 0.96 2.82
CA TYR A 149 -14.25 0.31 2.69
C TYR A 149 -13.14 1.15 3.32
N TYR A 150 -12.28 0.47 4.03
CA TYR A 150 -10.99 0.94 4.49
C TYR A 150 -9.91 0.67 3.44
N ALA A 151 -8.77 1.30 3.54
CA ALA A 151 -7.66 1.02 2.63
C ALA A 151 -7.26 -0.46 2.70
N SER A 152 -7.23 -1.07 3.88
CA SER A 152 -7.00 -2.51 4.07
C SER A 152 -7.95 -3.40 3.27
N ASP A 153 -9.22 -3.01 3.14
CA ASP A 153 -10.19 -3.78 2.35
C ASP A 153 -9.82 -3.75 0.86
N ILE A 154 -9.38 -2.59 0.34
CA ILE A 154 -8.98 -2.44 -1.06
C ILE A 154 -7.72 -3.26 -1.36
N TYR A 155 -6.71 -3.22 -0.47
CA TYR A 155 -5.51 -4.06 -0.60
C TYR A 155 -5.87 -5.55 -0.65
N ASN A 156 -6.75 -6.01 0.24
CA ASN A 156 -7.20 -7.39 0.29
C ASN A 156 -8.02 -7.80 -0.95
N LEU A 157 -8.93 -6.95 -1.40
CA LEU A 157 -9.73 -7.19 -2.61
C LEU A 157 -8.85 -7.25 -3.85
N THR A 158 -7.90 -6.32 -3.99
CA THR A 158 -6.95 -6.34 -5.10
C THR A 158 -6.13 -7.62 -5.12
N PHE A 159 -5.63 -8.06 -3.97
CA PHE A 159 -4.87 -9.30 -3.91
C PHE A 159 -5.72 -10.52 -4.29
N LYS A 160 -6.97 -10.61 -3.81
CA LYS A 160 -7.89 -11.69 -4.18
C LYS A 160 -8.20 -11.71 -5.68
N ASP A 161 -8.46 -10.53 -6.27
CA ASP A 161 -8.72 -10.44 -7.70
C ASP A 161 -7.47 -10.75 -8.53
N PHE A 162 -6.28 -10.31 -8.08
CA PHE A 162 -5.01 -10.66 -8.72
C PHE A 162 -4.81 -12.18 -8.82
N ILE A 163 -5.11 -12.93 -7.76
CA ILE A 163 -5.04 -14.40 -7.78
C ILE A 163 -5.98 -14.97 -8.84
N ASN A 164 -7.23 -14.50 -8.86
CA ASN A 164 -8.26 -14.99 -9.77
C ASN A 164 -7.97 -14.64 -11.23
N SER A 165 -7.34 -13.50 -11.46
CA SER A 165 -7.00 -13.00 -12.80
C SER A 165 -5.59 -13.37 -13.25
N TYR A 166 -4.85 -14.19 -12.50
CA TYR A 166 -3.43 -14.43 -12.75
C TYR A 166 -3.13 -14.99 -14.15
N ASP A 167 -3.94 -15.92 -14.64
CA ASP A 167 -3.73 -16.51 -15.95
C ASP A 167 -3.99 -15.48 -17.07
N ASP A 168 -4.99 -14.61 -16.91
CA ASP A 168 -5.23 -13.50 -17.83
C ASP A 168 -4.08 -12.48 -17.82
N ILE A 169 -3.54 -12.20 -16.63
CA ILE A 169 -2.38 -11.31 -16.46
C ILE A 169 -1.17 -11.86 -17.20
N ILE A 170 -0.87 -13.15 -17.05
CA ILE A 170 0.27 -13.77 -17.74
C ILE A 170 0.07 -13.77 -19.27
N ASN A 171 -1.14 -14.02 -19.73
CA ASN A 171 -1.45 -14.01 -21.17
C ASN A 171 -1.39 -12.59 -21.78
N SER A 172 -1.50 -11.55 -20.96
CA SER A 172 -1.46 -10.14 -21.40
C SER A 172 -0.06 -9.55 -21.55
N THR A 173 1.01 -10.29 -21.21
CA THR A 173 2.40 -9.76 -21.20
C THR A 173 2.87 -9.18 -22.55
N ASN A 174 2.27 -9.59 -23.65
CA ASN A 174 2.59 -9.09 -25.00
C ASN A 174 1.67 -7.94 -25.49
N ASN A 175 0.64 -7.59 -24.71
CA ASN A 175 -0.36 -6.59 -25.07
C ASN A 175 -0.17 -5.34 -24.22
N LEU A 176 0.72 -4.45 -24.66
CA LEU A 176 1.05 -3.23 -23.93
C LEU A 176 0.35 -2.02 -24.57
N GLU A 177 -0.44 -1.30 -23.77
CA GLU A 177 -1.15 -0.10 -24.19
C GLU A 177 -0.57 1.17 -23.54
N ASN A 178 -0.33 2.21 -24.33
CA ASN A 178 0.15 3.47 -23.81
C ASN A 178 -0.94 4.19 -23.00
N GLN A 179 -0.55 4.77 -21.87
CA GLN A 179 -1.47 5.54 -21.03
C GLN A 179 -1.90 6.85 -21.71
N ASN A 180 -3.18 7.22 -21.53
CA ASN A 180 -3.70 8.50 -22.02
C ASN A 180 -3.29 9.64 -21.06
N LYS A 181 -2.26 10.41 -21.44
CA LYS A 181 -1.69 11.50 -20.63
C LYS A 181 -2.67 12.62 -20.27
N THR A 182 -3.76 12.80 -21.05
CA THR A 182 -4.73 13.87 -20.76
C THR A 182 -5.60 13.60 -19.52
N LYS A 183 -5.58 12.36 -19.02
CA LYS A 183 -6.36 11.90 -17.85
C LYS A 183 -5.49 11.63 -16.63
N GLU A 184 -4.21 11.99 -16.66
CA GLU A 184 -3.31 11.70 -15.56
C GLU A 184 -3.57 12.56 -14.33
N SER A 185 -3.42 11.95 -13.16
CA SER A 185 -3.37 12.66 -11.87
C SER A 185 -2.32 12.02 -10.98
N PHE A 186 -1.84 12.81 -10.01
CA PHE A 186 -0.72 12.42 -9.15
C PHE A 186 -1.16 12.42 -7.68
N THR A 187 -0.55 11.54 -6.91
CA THR A 187 -0.72 11.47 -5.46
C THR A 187 0.54 11.94 -4.75
N LYS A 188 0.38 12.43 -3.53
CA LYS A 188 1.49 12.75 -2.65
C LYS A 188 1.72 11.64 -1.62
N LYS A 189 2.90 11.61 -1.02
CA LYS A 189 3.13 10.88 0.21
C LYS A 189 2.50 11.66 1.36
N PHE A 190 1.67 11.01 2.17
CA PHE A 190 1.08 11.64 3.35
C PHE A 190 2.08 11.69 4.50
N GLU A 191 2.04 12.82 5.22
CA GLU A 191 2.85 13.07 6.42
C GLU A 191 1.98 12.99 7.67
N LYS A 192 2.62 12.97 8.85
CA LYS A 192 1.91 12.86 10.13
C LYS A 192 0.79 13.88 10.29
N ASN A 193 1.02 15.13 9.88
CA ASN A 193 0.02 16.20 10.02
C ASN A 193 -1.22 15.99 9.13
N ASP A 194 -1.07 15.34 7.98
CA ASP A 194 -2.21 15.01 7.10
C ASP A 194 -3.21 14.06 7.80
N LEU A 195 -2.76 13.29 8.79
CA LEU A 195 -3.56 12.31 9.51
C LEU A 195 -4.33 12.89 10.70
N CYS A 196 -4.09 14.15 11.06
CA CYS A 196 -4.83 14.85 12.12
C CYS A 196 -6.25 15.16 11.66
N ILE A 197 -7.24 14.93 12.56
CA ILE A 197 -8.66 15.18 12.28
C ILE A 197 -9.27 16.30 13.12
N ASN A 198 -8.49 17.02 13.93
CA ASN A 198 -9.03 18.03 14.85
C ASN A 198 -9.82 19.15 14.14
N ASP A 199 -9.36 19.57 12.95
CA ASP A 199 -9.92 20.66 12.19
C ASP A 199 -10.71 20.16 10.96
N ASP A 200 -11.15 18.92 10.97
CA ASP A 200 -11.93 18.31 9.90
C ASP A 200 -13.44 18.43 10.16
N THR A 201 -14.22 18.33 9.09
CA THR A 201 -15.65 17.98 9.16
C THR A 201 -15.80 16.48 9.45
N ILE A 202 -16.98 16.03 9.84
CA ILE A 202 -17.28 14.61 10.06
C ILE A 202 -16.93 13.80 8.81
N GLU A 203 -17.35 14.24 7.63
CA GLU A 203 -17.07 13.56 6.38
C GLU A 203 -15.57 13.39 6.12
N GLN A 204 -14.80 14.47 6.30
CA GLN A 204 -13.34 14.44 6.13
C GLN A 204 -12.67 13.50 7.13
N ALA A 205 -13.07 13.57 8.41
CA ALA A 205 -12.53 12.70 9.45
C ALA A 205 -12.82 11.21 9.17
N LEU A 206 -14.05 10.87 8.76
CA LEU A 206 -14.40 9.49 8.42
C LEU A 206 -13.63 8.97 7.20
N LYS A 207 -13.40 9.80 6.18
CA LYS A 207 -12.54 9.47 5.05
C LYS A 207 -11.10 9.23 5.50
N LYS A 208 -10.52 10.09 6.35
CA LYS A 208 -9.16 9.91 6.89
C LYS A 208 -9.02 8.65 7.72
N ILE A 209 -9.99 8.34 8.59
CA ILE A 209 -9.96 7.10 9.41
C ILE A 209 -9.92 5.86 8.52
N ARG A 210 -10.68 5.86 7.42
CA ARG A 210 -10.69 4.74 6.46
C ARG A 210 -9.46 4.69 5.57
N ALA A 211 -8.99 5.85 5.10
CA ALA A 211 -7.85 5.94 4.20
C ALA A 211 -6.52 5.55 4.87
N PHE A 212 -6.37 5.86 6.15
CA PHE A 212 -5.07 5.78 6.81
C PHE A 212 -4.89 4.57 7.74
N ASP A 213 -5.75 3.57 7.69
CA ASP A 213 -5.71 2.41 8.59
C ASP A 213 -4.44 1.55 8.44
N ILE A 214 -3.78 1.58 7.28
CA ILE A 214 -2.55 0.81 7.01
C ILE A 214 -1.29 1.67 7.19
N ILE A 215 -1.27 2.89 6.62
CA ILE A 215 -0.04 3.69 6.58
C ILE A 215 0.26 4.43 7.89
N GLY A 216 -0.71 4.47 8.79
CA GLY A 216 -0.66 5.09 10.11
C GLY A 216 -2.03 5.66 10.43
N PRO A 217 -2.69 5.24 11.53
CA PRO A 217 -4.06 5.63 11.80
C PRO A 217 -4.25 7.14 11.91
N ALA A 218 -5.37 7.65 11.43
CA ALA A 218 -5.82 9.00 11.71
C ALA A 218 -5.83 9.24 13.23
N TYR A 219 -5.56 10.46 13.67
CA TYR A 219 -5.50 10.75 15.09
C TYR A 219 -6.21 12.05 15.45
N TYR A 220 -6.69 12.07 16.69
CA TYR A 220 -7.24 13.25 17.33
C TYR A 220 -6.39 13.64 18.55
N VAL A 221 -6.19 14.94 18.78
CA VAL A 221 -5.50 15.47 19.96
C VAL A 221 -6.54 16.02 20.93
N HIS A 222 -6.66 15.39 22.10
CA HIS A 222 -7.57 15.81 23.16
C HIS A 222 -6.80 16.02 24.48
N ASN A 223 -6.91 17.20 25.06
CA ASN A 223 -6.19 17.56 26.30
C ASN A 223 -4.68 17.25 26.23
N ASN A 224 -4.03 17.64 25.12
CA ASN A 224 -2.61 17.39 24.82
C ASN A 224 -2.21 15.91 24.74
N LYS A 225 -3.17 14.99 24.59
CA LYS A 225 -2.91 13.55 24.37
C LYS A 225 -3.35 13.13 22.99
N PHE A 226 -2.57 12.24 22.38
CA PHE A 226 -2.86 11.67 21.07
C PHE A 226 -3.74 10.42 21.21
N PHE A 227 -4.80 10.38 20.41
CA PHE A 227 -5.65 9.20 20.24
C PHE A 227 -5.62 8.79 18.76
N LYS A 228 -4.93 7.70 18.45
CA LYS A 228 -5.04 7.11 17.11
C LYS A 228 -6.38 6.41 17.00
N ILE A 229 -7.08 6.61 15.90
CA ILE A 229 -8.41 6.06 15.64
C ILE A 229 -8.31 5.03 14.53
N HIS A 230 -8.61 3.78 14.85
CA HIS A 230 -8.54 2.67 13.90
C HIS A 230 -9.89 2.36 13.26
N LYS A 231 -10.97 2.51 14.04
CA LYS A 231 -12.35 2.29 13.61
C LYS A 231 -13.26 3.32 14.24
N TYR A 232 -14.35 3.63 13.55
CA TYR A 232 -15.40 4.48 14.08
C TYR A 232 -16.71 3.69 14.24
N ALA A 233 -17.61 4.21 15.06
CA ALA A 233 -18.99 3.75 15.25
C ALA A 233 -19.98 4.82 14.74
N LEU A 234 -21.22 4.45 14.55
CA LEU A 234 -22.30 5.39 14.17
C LEU A 234 -22.86 6.14 15.36
N GLU A 235 -22.68 5.60 16.57
CA GLU A 235 -23.15 6.16 17.83
C GLU A 235 -22.06 6.16 18.88
N THR A 236 -22.21 7.01 19.91
CA THR A 236 -21.23 7.12 20.99
C THR A 236 -21.10 5.82 21.77
N GLN A 237 -19.88 5.50 22.14
CA GLN A 237 -19.51 4.41 23.06
C GLN A 237 -18.90 4.95 24.37
N GLY A 238 -19.16 6.23 24.66
CA GLY A 238 -18.71 6.92 25.86
C GLY A 238 -17.41 7.72 25.70
N LEU A 239 -16.90 7.84 24.46
CA LEU A 239 -15.84 8.76 24.09
C LEU A 239 -16.18 9.37 22.73
N ASP A 240 -16.25 10.69 22.68
CA ASP A 240 -16.59 11.44 21.49
C ASP A 240 -15.50 12.49 21.24
N PHE A 241 -15.18 12.74 19.97
CA PHE A 241 -14.26 13.81 19.59
C PHE A 241 -15.01 14.86 18.78
N LYS A 242 -14.96 16.12 19.27
CA LYS A 242 -15.62 17.26 18.62
C LYS A 242 -14.85 17.66 17.35
N LEU A 243 -15.58 17.80 16.25
CA LEU A 243 -15.11 18.26 14.95
C LEU A 243 -15.77 19.60 14.60
N LEU A 244 -15.52 20.13 13.39
CA LEU A 244 -16.07 21.43 12.94
C LEU A 244 -17.60 21.46 12.91
N ASP A 245 -18.23 20.35 12.50
CA ASP A 245 -19.68 20.24 12.23
C ASP A 245 -20.39 19.19 13.09
N GLY A 246 -19.73 18.64 14.11
CA GLY A 246 -20.34 17.65 15.01
C GLY A 246 -19.33 16.81 15.78
N TYR A 247 -19.57 15.50 15.87
CA TYR A 247 -18.74 14.58 16.63
C TYR A 247 -18.41 13.33 15.81
N VAL A 248 -17.20 12.81 15.97
CA VAL A 248 -16.83 11.45 15.55
C VAL A 248 -16.83 10.53 16.77
N TYR A 249 -17.34 9.32 16.57
CA TYR A 249 -17.47 8.29 17.60
C TYR A 249 -16.45 7.18 17.32
N PRO A 250 -15.28 7.19 17.97
CA PRO A 250 -14.31 6.13 17.76
C PRO A 250 -14.82 4.80 18.34
N ALA A 251 -14.51 3.69 17.66
CA ALA A 251 -14.81 2.33 18.14
C ALA A 251 -13.55 1.60 18.63
N GLU A 252 -12.44 1.74 17.90
CA GLU A 252 -11.13 1.21 18.25
C GLU A 252 -10.09 2.31 18.24
N ILE A 253 -9.32 2.42 19.32
CA ILE A 253 -8.32 3.47 19.50
C ILE A 253 -6.98 2.92 20.00
N THR A 254 -5.93 3.72 19.82
CA THR A 254 -4.68 3.60 20.58
C THR A 254 -4.43 4.93 21.29
N PRO A 255 -4.78 5.04 22.59
CA PRO A 255 -4.42 6.20 23.39
C PRO A 255 -2.90 6.32 23.54
N GLU A 256 -2.40 7.54 23.69
CA GLU A 256 -0.98 7.77 23.89
C GLU A 256 -0.41 6.95 25.05
N GLY A 257 0.71 6.25 24.78
CA GLY A 257 1.37 5.39 25.76
C GLY A 257 0.66 4.07 26.11
N LYS A 258 -0.46 3.75 25.42
CA LYS A 258 -1.22 2.51 25.62
C LYS A 258 -1.22 1.63 24.36
N ASN A 259 -1.71 0.40 24.51
CA ASN A 259 -1.95 -0.51 23.39
C ASN A 259 -3.29 -0.20 22.70
N LYS A 260 -3.48 -0.72 21.49
CA LYS A 260 -4.75 -0.70 20.77
C LYS A 260 -5.84 -1.40 21.60
N MET A 261 -7.01 -0.77 21.74
CA MET A 261 -8.14 -1.29 22.50
C MET A 261 -9.48 -0.75 21.96
N THR A 262 -10.59 -1.35 22.38
CA THR A 262 -11.91 -0.79 22.10
C THR A 262 -12.16 0.45 22.97
N VAL A 263 -13.03 1.35 22.50
CA VAL A 263 -13.44 2.52 23.30
C VAL A 263 -14.15 2.07 24.58
N VAL A 264 -14.95 1.01 24.53
CA VAL A 264 -15.64 0.45 25.70
C VAL A 264 -14.65 0.06 26.80
N ASP A 265 -13.54 -0.62 26.44
CA ASP A 265 -12.51 -1.00 27.41
C ASP A 265 -11.74 0.22 27.94
N TYR A 266 -11.49 1.20 27.08
CA TYR A 266 -10.87 2.46 27.48
C TYR A 266 -11.69 3.19 28.55
N VAL A 267 -13.00 3.37 28.32
CA VAL A 267 -13.91 4.08 29.22
C VAL A 267 -14.07 3.35 30.56
N ARG A 268 -14.10 2.00 30.55
CA ARG A 268 -14.13 1.20 31.79
C ARG A 268 -12.85 1.36 32.62
N GLY A 269 -11.70 1.50 31.97
CA GLY A 269 -10.41 1.64 32.63
C GLY A 269 -10.07 3.05 33.12
N VAL A 270 -10.91 4.06 32.85
CA VAL A 270 -10.75 5.46 33.28
C VAL A 270 -11.70 5.82 34.43
N ARG A 271 -12.64 4.93 34.77
CA ARG A 271 -13.56 5.07 35.90
C ARG A 271 -12.91 4.75 37.23
#